data_037cbf39940d43dcc12662a06156b2da
#
_entry.id   037cbf39940d43dcc12662a06156b2da
#
_cell.length_a   1.000
_cell.length_b   1.000
_cell.length_c   1.000
_cell.angle_alpha   90.00
_cell.angle_beta   90.00
_cell.angle_gamma   90.00
#
_symmetry.space_group_name_H-M   'P 1'
#
loop_
_entity.id
_entity.type
_entity.pdbx_description
1 polymer ?
#
loop_
_entity_poly.entity_id
_entity_poly.type
_entity_poly.pdbx_seq_one_letter_code
_entity_poly.pdbx_strand_id
1 'polypeptide(L)'
;MSNVTLNLTGDATTSVITDSSGNYQFSFLPLGGNYTVTPTKVALTPGSTGINTVDAIGAQRHFLNLGTPLSGCRLTAADVNADTSVNTVDVIAIQRFFLGLSSGIANTGKYQFAPASRTYSGVVTNQTAQNYDALVFGDVASPFAQ
;
A
#
# COMPACT_ATOMS: atom_id res chain seq x y z
N MET A 1 5.20 6.50 7.64
CA MET A 1 4.25 7.13 6.67
C MET A 1 3.16 7.85 7.42
N SER A 2 2.87 9.10 7.08
CA SER A 2 1.79 9.92 7.67
C SER A 2 0.43 9.66 7.01
N ASN A 3 -0.64 10.08 7.68
CA ASN A 3 -2.01 10.02 7.16
C ASN A 3 -2.47 8.61 6.74
N VAL A 4 -2.06 7.60 7.49
CA VAL A 4 -2.64 6.24 7.43
C VAL A 4 -3.68 6.14 8.52
N THR A 5 -4.88 5.70 8.19
CA THR A 5 -5.92 5.42 9.16
C THR A 5 -5.79 3.97 9.62
N LEU A 6 -5.57 3.76 10.92
CA LEU A 6 -5.60 2.46 11.56
C LEU A 6 -6.99 2.25 12.16
N ASN A 7 -7.71 1.28 11.64
CA ASN A 7 -9.05 0.93 12.13
C ASN A 7 -8.93 -0.25 13.09
N LEU A 8 -9.35 -0.06 14.32
CA LEU A 8 -9.41 -1.10 15.35
C LEU A 8 -10.85 -1.60 15.46
N THR A 9 -11.01 -2.90 15.45
CA THR A 9 -12.28 -3.61 15.61
C THR A 9 -12.12 -4.75 16.62
N GLY A 10 -13.22 -5.34 17.05
CA GLY A 10 -13.26 -6.41 18.05
C GLY A 10 -14.01 -5.95 19.30
N ASP A 11 -13.45 -6.19 20.49
CA ASP A 11 -14.07 -5.82 21.76
C ASP A 11 -14.11 -4.29 22.01
N ALA A 12 -13.42 -3.52 21.16
CA ALA A 12 -13.60 -2.08 20.99
C ALA A 12 -13.52 -1.73 19.50
N THR A 13 -14.18 -0.62 19.12
CA THR A 13 -14.13 -0.08 17.76
C THR A 13 -13.74 1.39 17.79
N THR A 14 -12.62 1.71 17.16
CA THR A 14 -12.12 3.08 17.05
C THR A 14 -11.14 3.19 15.89
N SER A 15 -10.72 4.40 15.56
CA SER A 15 -9.67 4.62 14.57
C SER A 15 -8.71 5.72 15.03
N VAL A 16 -7.48 5.62 14.57
CA VAL A 16 -6.44 6.65 14.75
C VAL A 16 -5.75 6.89 13.41
N ILE A 17 -5.17 8.08 13.27
CA ILE A 17 -4.41 8.45 12.08
C ILE A 17 -2.94 8.58 12.50
N THR A 18 -2.03 8.06 11.68
CA THR A 18 -0.59 8.20 11.92
C THR A 18 -0.15 9.66 11.84
N ASP A 19 0.76 10.02 12.73
CA ASP A 19 1.42 11.33 12.75
C ASP A 19 2.40 11.52 11.56
N SER A 20 3.12 12.65 11.53
CA SER A 20 4.11 12.96 10.49
C SER A 20 5.28 11.97 10.44
N SER A 21 5.56 11.26 11.54
CA SER A 21 6.60 10.24 11.64
C SER A 21 6.07 8.82 11.39
N GLY A 22 4.76 8.68 11.16
CA GLY A 22 4.12 7.39 10.95
C GLY A 22 3.75 6.64 12.22
N ASN A 23 3.84 7.27 13.39
CA ASN A 23 3.47 6.64 14.65
C ASN A 23 1.95 6.68 14.87
N TYR A 24 1.45 5.67 15.55
CA TYR A 24 0.06 5.58 15.98
C TYR A 24 -0.05 4.95 17.37
N GLN A 25 -1.14 5.22 18.06
CA GLN A 25 -1.42 4.63 19.37
C GLN A 25 -2.92 4.50 19.60
N PHE A 26 -3.34 3.34 20.06
CA PHE A 26 -4.64 3.12 20.69
C PHE A 26 -4.45 3.11 22.20
N SER A 27 -5.25 3.90 22.92
CA SER A 27 -5.16 4.04 24.38
C SER A 27 -6.47 3.62 25.03
N PHE A 28 -6.37 3.21 26.30
CA PHE A 28 -7.54 2.86 27.13
C PHE A 28 -8.40 1.71 26.59
N LEU A 29 -7.77 0.73 25.93
CA LEU A 29 -8.48 -0.46 25.51
C LEU A 29 -8.75 -1.39 26.71
N PRO A 30 -9.93 -2.04 26.77
CA PRO A 30 -10.24 -3.03 27.79
C PRO A 30 -9.18 -4.15 27.87
N LEU A 31 -8.77 -4.50 29.09
CA LEU A 31 -7.84 -5.60 29.30
C LEU A 31 -8.51 -6.95 28.99
N GLY A 32 -7.75 -7.87 28.42
CA GLY A 32 -8.23 -9.19 28.03
C GLY A 32 -9.05 -9.19 26.73
N GLY A 33 -9.17 -8.04 26.09
CA GLY A 33 -9.93 -7.91 24.83
C GLY A 33 -9.23 -8.49 23.62
N ASN A 34 -10.04 -8.78 22.60
CA ASN A 34 -9.60 -9.27 21.29
C ASN A 34 -9.76 -8.14 20.27
N TYR A 35 -8.72 -7.87 19.52
CA TYR A 35 -8.68 -6.72 18.62
C TYR A 35 -8.10 -7.09 17.26
N THR A 36 -8.59 -6.44 16.21
CA THR A 36 -7.98 -6.48 14.88
C THR A 36 -7.70 -5.05 14.44
N VAL A 37 -6.47 -4.79 14.01
CA VAL A 37 -6.04 -3.50 13.48
C VAL A 37 -5.81 -3.63 11.98
N THR A 38 -6.49 -2.79 11.20
CA THR A 38 -6.41 -2.78 9.74
C THR A 38 -6.01 -1.37 9.27
N PRO A 39 -4.86 -1.23 8.60
CA PRO A 39 -4.43 0.04 8.02
C PRO A 39 -5.18 0.32 6.72
N THR A 40 -5.52 1.58 6.50
CA THR A 40 -6.09 2.08 5.25
C THR A 40 -5.50 3.44 4.90
N LYS A 41 -5.39 3.74 3.62
CA LYS A 41 -4.98 5.06 3.14
C LYS A 41 -5.70 5.41 1.85
N VAL A 42 -6.06 6.67 1.71
CA VAL A 42 -6.69 7.19 0.48
C VAL A 42 -5.71 7.00 -0.69
N ALA A 43 -6.20 6.42 -1.78
CA ALA A 43 -5.42 6.24 -2.99
C ALA A 43 -4.93 7.58 -3.55
N LEU A 44 -3.80 7.55 -4.24
CA LEU A 44 -3.31 8.68 -5.01
C LEU A 44 -4.32 9.02 -6.12
N THR A 45 -4.45 10.29 -6.41
CA THR A 45 -5.24 10.74 -7.56
C THR A 45 -4.41 10.62 -8.86
N PRO A 46 -5.04 10.30 -10.00
CA PRO A 46 -4.36 10.33 -11.28
C PRO A 46 -3.62 11.65 -11.52
N GLY A 47 -2.41 11.58 -12.04
CA GLY A 47 -1.52 12.73 -12.21
C GLY A 47 -0.70 13.13 -10.98
N SER A 48 -0.81 12.39 -9.86
CA SER A 48 0.03 12.62 -8.68
C SER A 48 1.50 12.34 -8.96
N THR A 49 2.39 13.07 -8.29
CA THR A 49 3.85 13.06 -8.52
C THR A 49 4.55 11.75 -8.16
N GLY A 50 3.94 10.87 -7.39
CA GLY A 50 4.54 9.59 -6.96
C GLY A 50 4.68 8.55 -8.06
N ILE A 51 3.88 8.65 -9.13
CA ILE A 51 3.90 7.72 -10.27
C ILE A 51 4.18 8.50 -11.54
N ASN A 52 5.17 8.08 -12.31
CA ASN A 52 5.70 8.83 -13.43
C ASN A 52 6.20 7.93 -14.59
N THR A 53 6.86 8.51 -15.57
CA THR A 53 7.38 7.76 -16.73
C THR A 53 8.42 6.70 -16.39
N VAL A 54 9.19 6.87 -15.31
CA VAL A 54 10.21 5.90 -14.90
C VAL A 54 9.53 4.59 -14.47
N ASP A 55 8.38 4.69 -13.82
CA ASP A 55 7.59 3.53 -13.38
C ASP A 55 7.02 2.77 -14.57
N ALA A 56 6.42 3.49 -15.51
CA ALA A 56 5.91 2.90 -16.74
C ALA A 56 7.02 2.21 -17.56
N ILE A 57 8.18 2.85 -17.68
CA ILE A 57 9.36 2.26 -18.35
C ILE A 57 9.86 1.04 -17.58
N GLY A 58 9.88 1.07 -16.24
CA GLY A 58 10.28 -0.05 -15.41
C GLY A 58 9.41 -1.30 -15.67
N ALA A 59 8.09 -1.13 -15.64
CA ALA A 59 7.15 -2.20 -15.97
C ALA A 59 7.29 -2.67 -17.42
N GLN A 60 7.44 -1.76 -18.38
CA GLN A 60 7.62 -2.09 -19.79
C GLN A 60 8.91 -2.89 -20.04
N ARG A 61 10.03 -2.50 -19.43
CA ARG A 61 11.30 -3.23 -19.57
C ARG A 61 11.22 -4.63 -19.00
N HIS A 62 10.51 -4.82 -17.89
CA HIS A 62 10.28 -6.15 -17.33
C HIS A 62 9.49 -7.02 -18.30
N PHE A 63 8.37 -6.53 -18.81
CA PHE A 63 7.53 -7.22 -19.78
C PHE A 63 8.29 -7.61 -21.07
N LEU A 64 9.14 -6.71 -21.56
CA LEU A 64 9.95 -6.94 -22.77
C LEU A 64 11.24 -7.74 -22.52
N ASN A 65 11.49 -8.18 -21.28
CA ASN A 65 12.74 -8.84 -20.86
C ASN A 65 14.00 -8.00 -21.18
N LEU A 66 13.91 -6.68 -21.00
CA LEU A 66 14.99 -5.74 -21.26
C LEU A 66 15.68 -5.35 -19.95
N GLY A 67 16.86 -5.91 -19.69
CA GLY A 67 17.68 -5.65 -18.50
C GLY A 67 17.32 -6.53 -17.32
N THR A 68 17.53 -6.01 -16.09
CA THR A 68 17.26 -6.77 -14.86
C THR A 68 15.75 -6.89 -14.62
N PRO A 69 15.23 -8.12 -14.48
CA PRO A 69 13.82 -8.33 -14.18
C PRO A 69 13.43 -7.69 -12.83
N LEU A 70 12.21 -7.21 -12.75
CA LEU A 70 11.61 -6.79 -11.47
C LEU A 70 11.43 -7.99 -10.56
N SER A 71 11.56 -7.78 -9.26
CA SER A 71 11.36 -8.80 -8.23
C SER A 71 10.81 -8.19 -6.94
N GLY A 72 10.24 -9.04 -6.06
CA GLY A 72 9.73 -8.60 -4.76
C GLY A 72 8.69 -7.48 -4.89
N CYS A 73 8.79 -6.47 -4.03
CA CYS A 73 7.83 -5.37 -3.97
C CYS A 73 7.71 -4.59 -5.29
N ARG A 74 8.79 -4.50 -6.08
CA ARG A 74 8.75 -3.84 -7.40
C ARG A 74 7.90 -4.61 -8.40
N LEU A 75 7.98 -5.93 -8.39
CA LEU A 75 7.15 -6.78 -9.23
C LEU A 75 5.68 -6.66 -8.82
N THR A 76 5.40 -6.72 -7.51
CA THR A 76 4.04 -6.51 -6.98
C THR A 76 3.49 -5.13 -7.34
N ALA A 77 4.30 -4.07 -7.22
CA ALA A 77 3.88 -2.72 -7.56
C ALA A 77 3.61 -2.54 -9.05
N ALA A 78 4.29 -3.30 -9.91
CA ALA A 78 4.12 -3.25 -11.36
C ALA A 78 2.89 -4.02 -11.86
N ASP A 79 2.48 -5.08 -11.17
CA ASP A 79 1.26 -5.85 -11.45
C ASP A 79 0.04 -5.10 -10.89
N VAL A 80 -0.37 -4.05 -11.58
CA VAL A 80 -1.42 -3.15 -11.07
C VAL A 80 -2.83 -3.72 -11.21
N ASN A 81 -3.05 -4.72 -12.07
CA ASN A 81 -4.33 -5.39 -12.20
C ASN A 81 -4.44 -6.64 -11.28
N ALA A 82 -3.34 -7.04 -10.63
CA ALA A 82 -3.23 -8.16 -9.73
C ALA A 82 -3.60 -9.52 -10.39
N ASP A 83 -3.23 -9.68 -11.67
CA ASP A 83 -3.43 -10.94 -12.41
C ASP A 83 -2.21 -11.87 -12.35
N THR A 84 -1.18 -11.50 -11.58
CA THR A 84 0.09 -12.20 -11.39
C THR A 84 1.07 -12.10 -12.57
N SER A 85 0.80 -11.24 -13.54
CA SER A 85 1.62 -11.06 -14.73
C SER A 85 1.81 -9.57 -15.04
N VAL A 86 3.04 -9.11 -15.09
CA VAL A 86 3.31 -7.75 -15.59
C VAL A 86 3.35 -7.78 -17.11
N ASN A 87 2.41 -7.08 -17.75
CA ASN A 87 2.23 -7.07 -19.19
C ASN A 87 1.80 -5.67 -19.71
N THR A 88 1.37 -5.59 -20.97
CA THR A 88 0.97 -4.32 -21.58
C THR A 88 -0.22 -3.65 -20.89
N VAL A 89 -1.10 -4.42 -20.24
CA VAL A 89 -2.27 -3.87 -19.53
C VAL A 89 -1.80 -3.02 -18.35
N ASP A 90 -0.81 -3.51 -17.60
CA ASP A 90 -0.22 -2.81 -16.45
C ASP A 90 0.52 -1.54 -16.90
N VAL A 91 1.34 -1.67 -17.94
CA VAL A 91 2.07 -0.53 -18.52
C VAL A 91 1.10 0.57 -18.94
N ILE A 92 0.02 0.22 -19.63
CA ILE A 92 -1.00 1.19 -20.07
C ILE A 92 -1.72 1.81 -18.87
N ALA A 93 -2.03 1.02 -17.84
CA ALA A 93 -2.69 1.53 -16.64
C ALA A 93 -1.81 2.55 -15.89
N ILE A 94 -0.50 2.26 -15.74
CA ILE A 94 0.47 3.18 -15.15
C ILE A 94 0.61 4.46 -15.99
N GLN A 95 0.72 4.32 -17.30
CA GLN A 95 0.80 5.47 -18.22
C GLN A 95 -0.45 6.35 -18.15
N ARG A 96 -1.64 5.78 -18.16
CA ARG A 96 -2.89 6.52 -18.02
C ARG A 96 -2.95 7.28 -16.70
N PHE A 97 -2.58 6.63 -15.60
CA PHE A 97 -2.54 7.26 -14.28
C PHE A 97 -1.58 8.45 -14.27
N PHE A 98 -0.36 8.29 -14.73
CA PHE A 98 0.63 9.33 -14.84
C PHE A 98 0.14 10.52 -15.69
N LEU A 99 -0.59 10.27 -16.77
CA LEU A 99 -1.16 11.31 -17.63
C LEU A 99 -2.40 12.00 -17.03
N GLY A 100 -2.79 11.67 -15.81
CA GLY A 100 -3.98 12.23 -15.17
C GLY A 100 -5.29 11.66 -15.70
N LEU A 101 -5.23 10.63 -16.53
CA LEU A 101 -6.42 9.96 -17.05
C LEU A 101 -6.94 8.99 -16.00
N SER A 102 -8.27 8.97 -15.76
CA SER A 102 -8.85 8.00 -14.84
C SER A 102 -8.43 6.61 -15.26
N SER A 103 -7.88 5.85 -14.34
CA SER A 103 -7.34 4.55 -14.69
C SER A 103 -8.42 3.57 -15.08
N GLY A 104 -9.61 3.67 -14.51
CA GLY A 104 -10.71 2.72 -14.75
C GLY A 104 -10.28 1.24 -14.62
N ILE A 105 -9.01 0.98 -14.63
CA ILE A 105 -8.35 -0.31 -14.66
C ILE A 105 -7.42 -0.38 -13.46
N ALA A 106 -7.62 -1.37 -12.63
CA ALA A 106 -6.64 -1.81 -11.69
C ALA A 106 -6.50 -0.96 -10.41
N ASN A 107 -5.42 -1.25 -9.69
CA ASN A 107 -5.14 -0.70 -8.39
C ASN A 107 -4.15 0.46 -8.43
N THR A 108 -3.80 0.99 -9.60
CA THR A 108 -2.81 2.06 -9.74
C THR A 108 -3.10 3.23 -8.80
N GLY A 109 -2.13 3.62 -8.00
CA GLY A 109 -2.26 4.64 -6.97
C GLY A 109 -2.84 4.16 -5.63
N LYS A 110 -3.33 2.93 -5.54
CA LYS A 110 -3.78 2.36 -4.26
C LYS A 110 -2.62 1.86 -3.42
N TYR A 111 -2.81 1.90 -2.11
CA TYR A 111 -1.84 1.36 -1.15
C TYR A 111 -2.14 -0.08 -0.82
N GLN A 112 -1.09 -0.89 -0.72
CA GLN A 112 -1.14 -2.23 -0.15
C GLN A 112 -0.30 -2.24 1.13
N PHE A 113 -0.84 -2.79 2.20
CA PHE A 113 -0.14 -2.93 3.48
C PHE A 113 0.26 -4.37 3.75
N ALA A 114 1.42 -4.54 4.36
CA ALA A 114 1.92 -5.85 4.80
C ALA A 114 2.36 -5.78 6.28
N PRO A 115 1.73 -6.56 7.17
CA PRO A 115 0.57 -7.41 6.92
C PRO A 115 -0.69 -6.58 6.60
N ALA A 116 -1.69 -7.15 5.93
CA ALA A 116 -2.94 -6.46 5.63
C ALA A 116 -3.75 -6.10 6.89
N SER A 117 -3.61 -6.90 7.95
CA SER A 117 -4.16 -6.63 9.29
C SER A 117 -3.35 -7.37 10.34
N ARG A 118 -3.50 -6.96 11.61
CA ARG A 118 -2.95 -7.67 12.78
C ARG A 118 -4.07 -7.99 13.75
N THR A 119 -4.11 -9.21 14.22
CA THR A 119 -5.09 -9.69 15.21
C THR A 119 -4.38 -9.98 16.52
N TYR A 120 -4.99 -9.55 17.60
CA TYR A 120 -4.50 -9.69 18.98
C TYR A 120 -5.59 -10.34 19.83
N SER A 121 -5.25 -11.39 20.57
CA SER A 121 -6.19 -12.09 21.44
C SER A 121 -5.81 -11.92 22.89
N GLY A 122 -6.80 -11.62 23.74
CA GLY A 122 -6.62 -11.56 25.19
C GLY A 122 -5.58 -10.52 25.64
N VAL A 123 -5.61 -9.32 25.08
CA VAL A 123 -4.57 -8.29 25.28
C VAL A 123 -4.58 -7.79 26.73
N VAL A 124 -3.54 -8.15 27.49
CA VAL A 124 -3.35 -7.71 28.90
C VAL A 124 -2.12 -6.83 29.11
N THR A 125 -1.30 -6.64 28.07
CA THR A 125 -0.09 -5.82 28.09
C THR A 125 0.01 -4.98 26.82
N ASN A 126 0.80 -3.90 26.89
CA ASN A 126 1.04 -3.04 25.75
C ASN A 126 1.68 -3.82 24.59
N GLN A 127 1.11 -3.66 23.41
CA GLN A 127 1.66 -4.17 22.17
C GLN A 127 2.47 -3.06 21.51
N THR A 128 3.79 -3.23 21.42
CA THR A 128 4.72 -2.23 20.86
C THR A 128 5.34 -2.72 19.57
N ALA A 129 5.93 -1.82 18.79
CA ALA A 129 6.60 -2.12 17.51
C ALA A 129 5.71 -2.86 16.49
N GLN A 130 4.44 -2.53 16.44
CA GLN A 130 3.46 -3.14 15.55
C GLN A 130 3.46 -2.43 14.18
N ASN A 131 4.54 -2.57 13.43
CA ASN A 131 4.76 -1.87 12.17
C ASN A 131 4.02 -2.53 11.00
N TYR A 132 3.66 -1.71 10.03
CA TYR A 132 3.15 -2.11 8.72
C TYR A 132 4.06 -1.56 7.64
N ASP A 133 4.43 -2.42 6.68
CA ASP A 133 5.05 -1.97 5.44
C ASP A 133 3.95 -1.58 4.45
N ALA A 134 4.24 -0.62 3.59
CA ALA A 134 3.29 -0.19 2.57
C ALA A 134 3.97 -0.06 1.21
N LEU A 135 3.28 -0.46 0.16
CA LEU A 135 3.64 -0.16 -1.22
C LEU A 135 2.50 0.57 -1.93
N VAL A 136 2.83 1.25 -3.03
CA VAL A 136 1.86 1.88 -3.93
C VAL A 136 1.87 1.14 -5.25
N PHE A 137 0.72 0.66 -5.68
CA PHE A 137 0.59 0.07 -7.00
C PHE A 137 0.86 1.12 -8.08
N GLY A 138 1.73 0.80 -9.01
CA GLY A 138 2.18 1.67 -10.09
C GLY A 138 3.47 2.43 -9.80
N ASP A 139 3.91 2.55 -8.54
CA ASP A 139 5.22 3.09 -8.18
C ASP A 139 6.28 1.97 -8.24
N VAL A 140 6.82 1.74 -9.42
CA VAL A 140 7.75 0.62 -9.70
C VAL A 140 9.19 0.97 -9.34
N ALA A 141 9.54 2.24 -9.44
CA ALA A 141 10.90 2.72 -9.18
C ALA A 141 11.19 2.80 -7.68
N SER A 142 10.20 3.23 -6.88
CA SER A 142 10.32 3.42 -5.43
C SER A 142 9.05 2.95 -4.70
N PRO A 143 8.70 1.65 -4.76
CA PRO A 143 7.39 1.15 -4.31
C PRO A 143 7.15 1.27 -2.81
N PHE A 144 8.18 1.57 -2.03
CA PHE A 144 8.02 1.81 -0.60
C PHE A 144 7.55 3.24 -0.38
N ALA A 145 6.32 3.39 0.05
CA ALA A 145 5.81 4.66 0.47
C ALA A 145 6.50 5.10 1.78
N GLN A 146 7.07 6.28 1.77
CA GLN A 146 7.75 6.90 2.92
C GLN A 146 6.75 7.62 3.84
#